data_bf7816fc2ae4e0c37987814da8909877
#
_entry.id   bf7816fc2ae4e0c37987814da8909877
#
_cell.length_a   1.000
_cell.length_b   1.000
_cell.length_c   1.000
_cell.angle_alpha   90.00
_cell.angle_beta   90.00
_cell.angle_gamma   90.00
#
_symmetry.space_group_name_H-M   'P 1'
#
loop_
_entity.id
_entity.type
_entity.pdbx_description
1 polymer ?
#
loop_
_entity_poly.entity_id
_entity_poly.type
_entity_poly.pdbx_seq_one_letter_code
_entity_poly.pdbx_strand_id
1 'polypeptide(L)'
;MKRKFVVNILTGEGLDDLVKASEEYQKKLKEKSKELLARLADEGYQIAAAGFAGAAYDGTNDSSVTVEDRGTHIKAIVAVGSAVLFIEFGTGVTYPDDHPEAGTHGMIRGGYGKGKGKQSSWGYYGDPGTNGEVKFNKSGQAVVITHGNPANKPMYDAAKQLRERLPELVREVFGSD
;
A
#
# COMPACT_ATOMS: atom_id res chain seq x y z
N MET A 1 12.70 -12.67 29.84
CA MET A 1 12.90 -13.21 31.21
C MET A 1 12.37 -14.63 31.30
N LYS A 2 13.16 -15.63 31.73
CA LYS A 2 12.66 -16.99 31.97
C LYS A 2 11.99 -17.03 33.33
N ARG A 3 10.65 -17.15 33.39
CA ARG A 3 9.91 -17.36 34.63
C ARG A 3 9.82 -18.85 34.91
N LYS A 4 10.09 -19.30 36.17
CA LYS A 4 9.91 -20.68 36.62
C LYS A 4 8.67 -20.73 37.51
N PHE A 5 7.73 -21.58 37.19
CA PHE A 5 6.55 -21.86 38.01
C PHE A 5 6.70 -23.25 38.62
N VAL A 6 6.28 -23.39 39.84
CA VAL A 6 6.22 -24.69 40.55
C VAL A 6 4.76 -24.88 40.92
N VAL A 7 4.15 -25.95 40.42
CA VAL A 7 2.76 -26.31 40.70
C VAL A 7 2.74 -27.66 41.37
N ASN A 8 2.09 -27.75 42.53
CA ASN A 8 1.84 -29.02 43.21
C ASN A 8 0.61 -29.69 42.57
N ILE A 9 0.83 -30.78 41.88
CA ILE A 9 -0.22 -31.49 41.12
C ILE A 9 -1.32 -32.06 42.02
N LEU A 10 -0.98 -32.36 43.28
CA LEU A 10 -1.96 -32.97 44.21
C LEU A 10 -2.81 -31.92 44.93
N THR A 11 -2.28 -30.75 45.22
CA THR A 11 -2.96 -29.69 45.98
C THR A 11 -3.40 -28.51 45.11
N GLY A 12 -2.89 -28.41 43.86
CA GLY A 12 -3.14 -27.28 43.01
C GLY A 12 -2.37 -26.00 43.41
N GLU A 13 -1.54 -26.04 44.43
CA GLU A 13 -0.77 -24.90 44.89
C GLU A 13 0.14 -24.38 43.79
N GLY A 14 0.14 -23.06 43.56
CA GLY A 14 0.87 -22.36 42.49
C GLY A 14 0.13 -22.34 41.15
N LEU A 15 -1.03 -22.94 41.02
CA LEU A 15 -1.81 -22.92 39.77
C LEU A 15 -2.35 -21.52 39.47
N ASP A 16 -2.83 -20.81 40.51
CA ASP A 16 -3.36 -19.44 40.36
C ASP A 16 -2.31 -18.46 39.87
N ASP A 17 -1.06 -18.60 40.34
CA ASP A 17 0.06 -17.78 39.91
C ASP A 17 0.40 -18.05 38.42
N LEU A 18 0.34 -19.29 37.98
CA LEU A 18 0.54 -19.67 36.59
C LEU A 18 -0.58 -19.10 35.70
N VAL A 19 -1.84 -19.18 36.13
CA VAL A 19 -2.99 -18.61 35.41
C VAL A 19 -2.83 -17.11 35.28
N LYS A 20 -2.57 -16.38 36.38
CA LYS A 20 -2.34 -14.93 36.34
C LYS A 20 -1.20 -14.53 35.41
N ALA A 21 -0.07 -15.23 35.48
CA ALA A 21 1.06 -14.97 34.61
C ALA A 21 0.74 -15.23 33.13
N SER A 22 -0.08 -16.22 32.83
CA SER A 22 -0.56 -16.51 31.48
C SER A 22 -1.46 -15.38 30.96
N GLU A 23 -2.40 -14.91 31.78
CA GLU A 23 -3.28 -13.77 31.44
C GLU A 23 -2.50 -12.48 31.19
N GLU A 24 -1.53 -12.17 32.06
CA GLU A 24 -0.62 -11.02 31.87
C GLU A 24 0.15 -11.13 30.56
N TYR A 25 0.68 -12.31 30.26
CA TYR A 25 1.39 -12.57 29.02
C TYR A 25 0.49 -12.38 27.78
N GLN A 26 -0.72 -12.94 27.81
CA GLN A 26 -1.70 -12.75 26.74
C GLN A 26 -2.05 -11.28 26.53
N LYS A 27 -2.23 -10.51 27.64
CA LYS A 27 -2.50 -9.07 27.55
C LYS A 27 -1.35 -8.33 26.88
N LYS A 28 -0.11 -8.57 27.33
CA LYS A 28 1.09 -7.97 26.73
C LYS A 28 1.24 -8.33 25.25
N LEU A 29 1.00 -9.59 24.89
CA LEU A 29 1.06 -10.04 23.50
C LEU A 29 0.04 -9.31 22.62
N LYS A 30 -1.19 -9.13 23.10
CA LYS A 30 -2.22 -8.36 22.40
C LYS A 30 -1.84 -6.89 22.20
N GLU A 31 -1.28 -6.25 23.24
CA GLU A 31 -0.84 -4.86 23.20
C GLU A 31 0.30 -4.67 22.19
N LYS A 32 1.33 -5.51 22.26
CA LYS A 32 2.46 -5.49 21.32
C LYS A 32 2.05 -5.79 19.89
N SER A 33 1.10 -6.72 19.68
CA SER A 33 0.56 -7.01 18.36
C SER A 33 -0.19 -5.81 17.77
N LYS A 34 -0.94 -5.08 18.58
CA LYS A 34 -1.60 -3.84 18.15
C LYS A 34 -0.59 -2.75 17.80
N GLU A 35 0.45 -2.61 18.62
CA GLU A 35 1.54 -1.65 18.34
C GLU A 35 2.24 -1.97 17.01
N LEU A 36 2.64 -3.23 16.80
CA LEU A 36 3.25 -3.67 15.56
C LEU A 36 2.36 -3.35 14.35
N LEU A 37 1.07 -3.67 14.44
CA LEU A 37 0.12 -3.43 13.37
C LEU A 37 -0.06 -1.92 13.09
N ALA A 38 -0.05 -1.09 14.14
CA ALA A 38 -0.15 0.36 13.98
C ALA A 38 1.10 0.93 13.28
N ARG A 39 2.30 0.50 13.68
CA ARG A 39 3.56 0.92 13.05
C ARG A 39 3.65 0.50 11.58
N LEU A 40 3.29 -0.75 11.26
CA LEU A 40 3.25 -1.23 9.88
C LEU A 40 2.26 -0.43 9.04
N ALA A 41 1.09 -0.11 9.58
CA ALA A 41 0.11 0.69 8.86
C ALA A 41 0.58 2.13 8.61
N ASP A 42 1.24 2.74 9.59
CA ASP A 42 1.79 4.09 9.46
C ASP A 42 2.94 4.13 8.43
N GLU A 43 3.93 3.24 8.54
CA GLU A 43 5.03 3.17 7.57
C GLU A 43 4.50 2.92 6.14
N GLY A 44 3.59 1.97 5.98
CA GLY A 44 3.02 1.68 4.66
C GLY A 44 2.18 2.82 4.09
N TYR A 45 1.44 3.53 4.94
CA TYR A 45 0.74 4.76 4.54
C TYR A 45 1.71 5.81 4.02
N GLN A 46 2.79 6.09 4.76
CA GLN A 46 3.79 7.09 4.36
C GLN A 46 4.41 6.77 3.00
N ILE A 47 4.79 5.51 2.79
CA ILE A 47 5.39 5.06 1.53
C ILE A 47 4.38 5.20 0.37
N ALA A 48 3.16 4.68 0.55
CA ALA A 48 2.14 4.73 -0.49
C ALA A 48 1.73 6.17 -0.82
N ALA A 49 1.49 7.01 0.21
CA ALA A 49 1.09 8.40 0.02
C ALA A 49 2.18 9.21 -0.71
N ALA A 50 3.45 9.03 -0.32
CA ALA A 50 4.57 9.66 -1.02
C ALA A 50 4.70 9.18 -2.47
N GLY A 51 4.50 7.88 -2.71
CA GLY A 51 4.53 7.30 -4.05
C GLY A 51 3.43 7.84 -4.96
N PHE A 52 2.20 7.97 -4.46
CA PHE A 52 1.11 8.59 -5.22
C PHE A 52 1.35 10.08 -5.46
N ALA A 53 1.80 10.83 -4.45
CA ALA A 53 2.06 12.25 -4.57
C ALA A 53 3.19 12.58 -5.57
N GLY A 54 4.22 11.73 -5.64
CA GLY A 54 5.36 11.89 -6.55
C GLY A 54 5.20 11.20 -7.90
N ALA A 55 4.04 10.62 -8.20
CA ALA A 55 3.84 9.82 -9.39
C ALA A 55 3.95 10.64 -10.69
N ALA A 56 4.67 10.09 -11.67
CA ALA A 56 4.65 10.60 -13.04
C ALA A 56 3.35 10.19 -13.71
N TYR A 57 2.44 11.15 -13.88
CA TYR A 57 1.11 10.91 -14.40
C TYR A 57 0.62 12.06 -15.29
N ASP A 58 0.07 11.70 -16.45
CA ASP A 58 -0.63 12.63 -17.34
C ASP A 58 -2.09 12.74 -16.90
N GLY A 59 -2.53 13.94 -16.53
CA GLY A 59 -3.87 14.18 -16.02
C GLY A 59 -3.87 14.62 -14.55
N THR A 60 -5.06 14.85 -14.03
CA THR A 60 -5.23 15.23 -12.63
C THR A 60 -5.01 14.02 -11.72
N ASN A 61 -4.05 14.13 -10.83
CA ASN A 61 -3.83 13.15 -9.78
C ASN A 61 -4.77 13.46 -8.59
N ASP A 62 -5.90 12.76 -8.56
CA ASP A 62 -6.92 12.85 -7.50
C ASP A 62 -6.77 11.76 -6.44
N SER A 63 -5.63 11.07 -6.41
CA SER A 63 -5.42 9.97 -5.49
C SER A 63 -5.27 10.45 -4.04
N SER A 64 -5.88 9.73 -3.13
CA SER A 64 -5.70 9.89 -1.68
C SER A 64 -5.46 8.53 -1.04
N VAL A 65 -4.63 8.50 -0.01
CA VAL A 65 -4.32 7.29 0.74
C VAL A 65 -4.81 7.43 2.16
N THR A 66 -5.40 6.38 2.71
CA THR A 66 -5.91 6.34 4.08
C THR A 66 -5.57 5.01 4.74
N VAL A 67 -5.60 4.98 6.08
CA VAL A 67 -5.54 3.74 6.86
C VAL A 67 -6.92 3.46 7.43
N GLU A 68 -7.45 2.28 7.15
CA GLU A 68 -8.73 1.81 7.66
C GLU A 68 -8.55 0.68 8.67
N ASP A 69 -9.30 0.75 9.77
CA ASP A 69 -9.44 -0.39 10.69
C ASP A 69 -10.51 -1.35 10.17
N ARG A 70 -10.10 -2.56 9.81
CA ARG A 70 -11.00 -3.62 9.31
C ARG A 70 -11.21 -4.75 10.29
N GLY A 71 -10.94 -4.51 11.57
CA GLY A 71 -11.09 -5.45 12.66
C GLY A 71 -9.97 -5.38 13.67
N THR A 72 -10.05 -6.19 14.72
CA THR A 72 -9.12 -6.12 15.88
C THR A 72 -7.66 -6.36 15.50
N HIS A 73 -7.41 -7.08 14.40
CA HIS A 73 -6.07 -7.48 13.95
C HIS A 73 -5.82 -7.18 12.46
N ILE A 74 -6.62 -6.28 11.87
CA ILE A 74 -6.53 -5.96 10.46
C ILE A 74 -6.55 -4.45 10.29
N LYS A 75 -5.49 -3.91 9.69
CA LYS A 75 -5.47 -2.55 9.14
C LYS A 75 -5.25 -2.63 7.64
N ALA A 76 -5.96 -1.81 6.89
CA ALA A 76 -5.81 -1.73 5.45
C ALA A 76 -5.28 -0.36 5.06
N ILE A 77 -4.31 -0.33 4.17
CA ILE A 77 -3.91 0.90 3.47
C ILE A 77 -4.73 0.95 2.20
N VAL A 78 -5.51 2.00 2.05
CA VAL A 78 -6.49 2.15 0.96
C VAL A 78 -6.17 3.38 0.16
N ALA A 79 -6.02 3.21 -1.16
CA ALA A 79 -5.89 4.30 -2.10
C ALA A 79 -7.20 4.50 -2.84
N VAL A 80 -7.67 5.74 -2.91
CA VAL A 80 -8.94 6.13 -3.55
C VAL A 80 -8.69 7.27 -4.52
N GLY A 81 -9.33 7.22 -5.69
CA GLY A 81 -9.22 8.23 -6.75
C GLY A 81 -9.41 7.60 -8.12
N SER A 82 -9.74 8.41 -9.11
CA SER A 82 -9.93 7.95 -10.50
C SER A 82 -8.59 7.59 -11.18
N ALA A 83 -7.50 8.18 -10.73
CA ALA A 83 -6.15 7.98 -11.24
C ALA A 83 -5.42 6.77 -10.64
N VAL A 84 -5.89 6.22 -9.51
CA VAL A 84 -5.17 5.23 -8.70
C VAL A 84 -4.67 4.03 -9.51
N LEU A 85 -5.54 3.37 -10.28
CA LEU A 85 -5.14 2.20 -11.07
C LEU A 85 -4.16 2.56 -12.19
N PHE A 86 -4.30 3.74 -12.78
CA PHE A 86 -3.43 4.20 -13.84
C PHE A 86 -2.04 4.58 -13.33
N ILE A 87 -1.96 5.09 -12.11
CA ILE A 87 -0.70 5.38 -11.43
C ILE A 87 -0.02 4.09 -10.98
N GLU A 88 -0.77 3.18 -10.37
CA GLU A 88 -0.23 1.91 -9.88
C GLU A 88 0.33 1.06 -11.04
N PHE A 89 -0.50 0.79 -12.04
CA PHE A 89 -0.18 -0.18 -13.10
C PHE A 89 0.32 0.44 -14.41
N GLY A 90 0.27 1.76 -14.55
CA GLY A 90 0.61 2.44 -15.81
C GLY A 90 -0.47 2.31 -16.87
N THR A 91 -0.31 2.99 -18.01
CA THR A 91 -1.26 3.00 -19.13
C THR A 91 -0.57 3.06 -20.48
N GLY A 92 -1.32 2.66 -21.53
CA GLY A 92 -0.89 2.79 -22.93
C GLY A 92 -0.05 1.63 -23.41
N VAL A 93 0.58 1.81 -24.57
CA VAL A 93 1.39 0.80 -25.25
C VAL A 93 2.85 1.19 -25.39
N THR A 94 3.17 2.46 -25.18
CA THR A 94 4.55 2.99 -25.27
C THR A 94 5.35 2.62 -24.02
N TYR A 95 4.75 2.79 -22.85
CA TYR A 95 5.36 2.36 -21.62
C TYR A 95 5.08 0.88 -21.39
N PRO A 96 6.13 0.06 -21.21
CA PRO A 96 5.93 -1.33 -20.83
C PRO A 96 5.28 -1.38 -19.46
N ASP A 97 4.38 -2.32 -19.30
CA ASP A 97 3.82 -2.66 -18.01
C ASP A 97 4.91 -3.43 -17.24
N ASP A 98 5.61 -2.72 -16.37
CA ASP A 98 6.68 -3.25 -15.54
C ASP A 98 6.21 -3.54 -14.10
N HIS A 99 4.90 -3.45 -13.83
CA HIS A 99 4.32 -3.81 -12.55
C HIS A 99 4.31 -5.34 -12.41
N PRO A 100 5.01 -5.92 -11.41
CA PRO A 100 5.22 -7.36 -11.32
C PRO A 100 3.93 -8.19 -11.22
N GLU A 101 2.86 -7.59 -10.68
CA GLU A 101 1.58 -8.26 -10.44
C GLU A 101 0.48 -7.83 -11.42
N ALA A 102 0.80 -7.03 -12.46
CA ALA A 102 -0.21 -6.52 -13.38
C ALA A 102 -1.02 -7.64 -14.03
N GLY A 103 -0.37 -8.70 -14.51
CA GLY A 103 -1.04 -9.86 -15.10
C GLY A 103 -2.00 -10.56 -14.15
N THR A 104 -1.65 -10.68 -12.87
CA THR A 104 -2.48 -11.30 -11.82
C THR A 104 -3.77 -10.51 -11.60
N HIS A 105 -3.69 -9.19 -11.73
CA HIS A 105 -4.84 -8.29 -11.56
C HIS A 105 -5.56 -7.96 -12.86
N GLY A 106 -5.18 -8.56 -13.99
CA GLY A 106 -5.75 -8.28 -15.31
C GLY A 106 -5.39 -6.90 -15.87
N MET A 107 -4.41 -6.22 -15.28
CA MET A 107 -3.96 -4.88 -15.67
C MET A 107 -2.83 -4.97 -16.71
N ILE A 108 -3.10 -5.63 -17.82
CA ILE A 108 -2.15 -5.76 -18.90
C ILE A 108 -2.09 -4.50 -19.76
N ARG A 109 -0.95 -4.25 -20.40
CA ARG A 109 -0.72 -3.12 -21.29
C ARG A 109 -1.84 -2.98 -22.34
N GLY A 110 -2.47 -1.80 -22.41
CA GLY A 110 -3.59 -1.51 -23.32
C GLY A 110 -4.86 -2.31 -23.05
N GLY A 111 -4.91 -3.09 -21.98
CA GLY A 111 -6.02 -3.98 -21.66
C GLY A 111 -7.13 -3.32 -20.84
N TYR A 112 -6.86 -2.19 -20.19
CA TYR A 112 -7.83 -1.49 -19.35
C TYR A 112 -7.94 -0.01 -19.71
N GLY A 113 -8.95 0.68 -19.15
CA GLY A 113 -9.33 2.04 -19.53
C GLY A 113 -10.29 2.08 -20.71
N LYS A 114 -10.65 3.29 -21.15
CA LYS A 114 -11.71 3.50 -22.19
C LYS A 114 -11.23 3.26 -23.63
N GLY A 115 -10.28 2.37 -23.85
CA GLY A 115 -9.86 1.92 -25.19
C GLY A 115 -8.83 2.79 -25.89
N LYS A 116 -8.71 4.08 -25.59
CA LYS A 116 -7.72 4.97 -26.20
C LYS A 116 -6.28 4.64 -25.81
N GLY A 117 -6.06 4.10 -24.61
CA GLY A 117 -4.77 3.60 -24.15
C GLY A 117 -4.19 2.40 -24.92
N LYS A 118 -4.91 1.89 -25.94
CA LYS A 118 -4.41 0.88 -26.88
C LYS A 118 -3.58 1.47 -28.02
N GLN A 119 -3.62 2.80 -28.20
CA GLN A 119 -2.84 3.51 -29.20
C GLN A 119 -1.50 3.94 -28.65
N SER A 120 -0.51 4.19 -29.52
CA SER A 120 0.80 4.71 -29.14
C SER A 120 0.76 6.14 -28.59
N SER A 121 -0.27 6.90 -28.97
CA SER A 121 -0.58 8.22 -28.43
C SER A 121 -2.05 8.55 -28.64
N TRP A 122 -2.60 9.40 -27.78
CA TRP A 122 -3.96 9.94 -27.94
C TRP A 122 -4.06 11.33 -27.33
N GLY A 123 -5.07 12.08 -27.81
CA GLY A 123 -5.39 13.40 -27.27
C GLY A 123 -6.57 13.35 -26.31
N TYR A 124 -6.54 14.17 -25.28
CA TYR A 124 -7.65 14.41 -24.37
C TYR A 124 -7.72 15.89 -23.97
N TYR A 125 -8.87 16.30 -23.43
CA TYR A 125 -9.06 17.64 -22.87
C TYR A 125 -8.96 17.56 -21.35
N GLY A 126 -8.00 18.27 -20.75
CA GLY A 126 -7.79 18.26 -19.31
C GLY A 126 -6.40 18.76 -18.90
N ASP A 127 -6.04 18.39 -17.68
CA ASP A 127 -4.73 18.70 -17.10
C ASP A 127 -3.63 17.88 -17.81
N PRO A 128 -2.54 18.49 -18.28
CA PRO A 128 -1.41 17.77 -18.85
C PRO A 128 -0.64 16.92 -17.84
N GLY A 129 -0.83 17.14 -16.54
CA GLY A 129 -0.07 16.46 -15.50
C GLY A 129 1.43 16.70 -15.65
N THR A 130 2.21 15.64 -15.41
CA THR A 130 3.69 15.72 -15.41
C THR A 130 4.31 15.53 -16.79
N ASN A 131 3.69 14.74 -17.67
CA ASN A 131 4.29 14.30 -18.94
C ASN A 131 3.44 14.65 -20.17
N GLY A 132 2.21 15.17 -20.00
CA GLY A 132 1.30 15.50 -21.10
C GLY A 132 1.81 16.70 -21.92
N GLU A 133 1.82 16.57 -23.25
CA GLU A 133 2.21 17.62 -24.17
C GLU A 133 0.98 18.42 -24.62
N VAL A 134 0.95 19.74 -24.38
CA VAL A 134 -0.17 20.58 -24.81
C VAL A 134 0.01 20.98 -26.27
N LYS A 135 -0.98 20.67 -27.12
CA LYS A 135 -1.09 21.11 -28.51
C LYS A 135 -2.43 21.83 -28.74
N PHE A 136 -2.49 22.66 -29.77
CA PHE A 136 -3.73 23.33 -30.13
C PHE A 136 -4.32 22.69 -31.39
N ASN A 137 -5.61 22.39 -31.33
CA ASN A 137 -6.34 21.89 -32.50
C ASN A 137 -6.63 23.02 -33.50
N LYS A 138 -7.23 22.69 -34.66
CA LYS A 138 -7.54 23.65 -35.71
C LYS A 138 -8.50 24.78 -35.28
N SER A 139 -9.26 24.57 -34.21
CA SER A 139 -10.16 25.56 -33.61
C SER A 139 -9.51 26.37 -32.49
N GLY A 140 -8.20 26.22 -32.25
CA GLY A 140 -7.47 26.95 -31.23
C GLY A 140 -7.68 26.42 -29.80
N GLN A 141 -8.34 25.27 -29.63
CA GLN A 141 -8.57 24.66 -28.32
C GLN A 141 -7.35 23.81 -27.93
N ALA A 142 -6.92 23.95 -26.66
CA ALA A 142 -5.84 23.15 -26.11
C ALA A 142 -6.24 21.67 -25.99
N VAL A 143 -5.38 20.79 -26.46
CA VAL A 143 -5.50 19.33 -26.39
C VAL A 143 -4.22 18.80 -25.80
N VAL A 144 -4.33 17.95 -24.81
CA VAL A 144 -3.18 17.25 -24.22
C VAL A 144 -2.92 15.97 -25.01
N ILE A 145 -1.70 15.81 -25.49
CA ILE A 145 -1.24 14.58 -26.11
C ILE A 145 -0.48 13.77 -25.09
N THR A 146 -0.86 12.52 -24.91
CA THR A 146 -0.19 11.56 -24.03
C THR A 146 0.25 10.32 -24.78
N HIS A 147 1.32 9.71 -24.33
CA HIS A 147 1.81 8.40 -24.79
C HIS A 147 1.54 7.28 -23.78
N GLY A 148 0.76 7.58 -22.75
CA GLY A 148 0.50 6.72 -21.60
C GLY A 148 1.39 7.07 -20.41
N ASN A 149 1.17 6.39 -19.32
CA ASN A 149 1.85 6.63 -18.05
C ASN A 149 2.64 5.40 -17.62
N PRO A 150 3.85 5.58 -17.06
CA PRO A 150 4.59 4.47 -16.46
C PRO A 150 3.85 3.88 -15.26
N ALA A 151 4.12 2.63 -14.93
CA ALA A 151 3.69 2.03 -13.66
C ALA A 151 4.54 2.61 -12.52
N ASN A 152 3.95 3.45 -11.68
CA ASN A 152 4.67 4.06 -10.55
C ASN A 152 4.71 3.14 -9.32
N LYS A 153 3.82 2.18 -9.21
CA LYS A 153 3.78 1.08 -8.22
C LYS A 153 3.72 1.48 -6.73
N PRO A 154 3.05 2.58 -6.33
CA PRO A 154 3.11 3.05 -4.95
C PRO A 154 2.60 2.04 -3.92
N MET A 155 1.53 1.28 -4.22
CA MET A 155 1.00 0.27 -3.30
C MET A 155 1.87 -0.99 -3.29
N TYR A 156 2.36 -1.42 -4.44
CA TYR A 156 3.27 -2.55 -4.55
C TYR A 156 4.57 -2.28 -3.79
N ASP A 157 5.17 -1.11 -3.97
CA ASP A 157 6.42 -0.73 -3.31
C ASP A 157 6.22 -0.58 -1.79
N ALA A 158 5.08 -0.04 -1.34
CA ALA A 158 4.73 -0.02 0.07
C ALA A 158 4.65 -1.45 0.65
N ALA A 159 3.93 -2.35 -0.01
CA ALA A 159 3.80 -3.73 0.43
C ALA A 159 5.16 -4.47 0.45
N LYS A 160 6.01 -4.22 -0.55
CA LYS A 160 7.36 -4.79 -0.61
C LYS A 160 8.23 -4.31 0.54
N GLN A 161 8.32 -2.99 0.74
CA GLN A 161 9.12 -2.41 1.82
C GLN A 161 8.65 -2.84 3.19
N LEU A 162 7.32 -2.94 3.41
CA LEU A 162 6.78 -3.47 4.68
C LEU A 162 7.21 -4.91 4.95
N ARG A 163 7.22 -5.78 3.92
CA ARG A 163 7.70 -7.17 4.08
C ARG A 163 9.19 -7.21 4.46
N GLU A 164 10.00 -6.35 3.88
CA GLU A 164 11.43 -6.23 4.17
C GLU A 164 11.67 -5.68 5.59
N ARG A 165 10.86 -4.72 6.02
CA ARG A 165 10.96 -4.04 7.32
C ARG A 165 10.38 -4.86 8.48
N LEU A 166 9.44 -5.78 8.21
CA LEU A 166 8.72 -6.54 9.22
C LEU A 166 9.62 -7.24 10.27
N PRO A 167 10.73 -7.94 9.90
CA PRO A 167 11.56 -8.61 10.89
C PRO A 167 12.22 -7.65 11.89
N GLU A 168 12.52 -6.44 11.47
CA GLU A 168 13.12 -5.41 12.32
C GLU A 168 12.07 -4.84 13.27
N LEU A 169 10.91 -4.43 12.77
CA LEU A 169 9.80 -3.95 13.60
C LEU A 169 9.35 -4.97 14.63
N VAL A 170 9.33 -6.25 14.28
CA VAL A 170 9.05 -7.33 15.24
C VAL A 170 10.10 -7.34 16.37
N ARG A 171 11.39 -7.21 16.06
CA ARG A 171 12.44 -7.14 17.08
C ARG A 171 12.30 -5.89 17.95
N GLU A 172 11.99 -4.74 17.37
CA GLU A 172 11.78 -3.49 18.10
C GLU A 172 10.62 -3.61 19.09
N VAL A 173 9.47 -4.13 18.63
CA VAL A 173 8.25 -4.20 19.43
C VAL A 173 8.31 -5.33 20.47
N PHE A 174 8.80 -6.50 20.10
CA PHE A 174 8.80 -7.68 20.98
C PHE A 174 10.11 -7.92 21.71
N GLY A 175 11.22 -7.32 21.27
CA GLY A 175 12.54 -7.47 21.87
C GLY A 175 12.86 -6.48 22.99
N SER A 176 12.00 -5.51 23.24
CA SER A 176 12.19 -4.40 24.22
C SER A 176 11.74 -4.75 25.65
N ASP A 177 11.84 -6.03 26.08
CA ASP A 177 11.55 -6.47 27.46
C ASP A 177 12.81 -6.90 28.20
#